data_ec4738a898eaba392214753314279f1c
#
_entry.id   ec4738a898eaba392214753314279f1c
#
_cell.length_a   1.000
_cell.length_b   1.000
_cell.length_c   1.000
_cell.angle_alpha   90.00
_cell.angle_beta   90.00
_cell.angle_gamma   90.00
#
_symmetry.space_group_name_H-M   'P 1'
#
loop_
_entity.id
_entity.type
_entity.pdbx_description
1 polymer ?
#
loop_
_entity_poly.entity_id
_entity_poly.type
_entity_poly.pdbx_seq_one_letter_code
_entity_poly.pdbx_strand_id
1 'polypeptide(L)'
;MRTAFLLLLVACRVKDSPPSREPFLDNFEREVVGTSYFASGDGYRVVNGALSAKGAHNHPLWLTRRIPHDAKIELDCWSTQPRGDIKIELWGDGHSFDPDGGSYMASGYEIIFGGWFNTKSEIARGDEHAKDVVNRTDKKVVPNQHYHWRIERKGKIIKWFIDDMTSPFLQLDDKDPLEGPGHEYLGFNNWETDTWFDNLVITAL
;
A
#
# COMPACT_ATOMS: atom_id res chain seq x y z
N MET A 1 48.52 -24.96 24.73
CA MET A 1 47.41 -25.44 23.91
C MET A 1 46.29 -24.39 23.99
N ARG A 2 46.02 -23.68 22.91
CA ARG A 2 44.92 -22.70 22.83
C ARG A 2 43.79 -23.36 22.05
N THR A 3 42.70 -23.65 22.72
CA THR A 3 41.49 -24.24 22.13
C THR A 3 40.69 -23.11 21.43
N ALA A 4 40.62 -23.11 20.14
CA ALA A 4 39.80 -22.19 19.36
C ALA A 4 38.35 -22.69 19.38
N PHE A 5 37.43 -21.91 19.96
CA PHE A 5 35.99 -22.14 19.88
C PHE A 5 35.48 -21.60 18.53
N LEU A 6 35.08 -22.50 17.65
CA LEU A 6 34.44 -22.16 16.38
C LEU A 6 32.97 -21.92 16.66
N LEU A 7 32.54 -20.63 16.66
CA LEU A 7 31.12 -20.28 16.71
C LEU A 7 30.51 -20.58 15.35
N LEU A 8 29.70 -21.63 15.25
CA LEU A 8 28.82 -21.85 14.10
C LEU A 8 27.63 -20.88 14.21
N LEU A 9 27.65 -19.82 13.40
CA LEU A 9 26.48 -19.00 13.12
C LEU A 9 25.51 -19.83 12.26
N VAL A 10 24.51 -20.44 12.88
CA VAL A 10 23.35 -20.99 12.17
C VAL A 10 22.52 -19.79 11.72
N ALA A 11 22.72 -19.36 10.47
CA ALA A 11 21.79 -18.47 9.81
C ALA A 11 20.46 -19.22 9.61
N CYS A 12 19.48 -18.99 10.48
CA CYS A 12 18.10 -19.36 10.22
C CYS A 12 17.66 -18.61 8.95
N ARG A 13 17.79 -19.27 7.78
CA ARG A 13 17.01 -18.85 6.61
C ARG A 13 15.55 -19.05 6.98
N VAL A 14 14.84 -17.96 7.24
CA VAL A 14 13.37 -17.96 7.20
C VAL A 14 13.02 -18.49 5.81
N LYS A 15 12.44 -19.69 5.77
CA LYS A 15 11.91 -20.24 4.52
C LYS A 15 10.82 -19.28 4.08
N ASP A 16 10.99 -18.62 2.95
CA ASP A 16 9.97 -17.77 2.38
C ASP A 16 8.69 -18.60 2.17
N SER A 17 7.75 -18.43 3.06
CA SER A 17 6.44 -19.07 2.91
C SER A 17 5.75 -18.47 1.70
N PRO A 18 5.06 -19.25 0.86
CA PRO A 18 4.31 -18.71 -0.26
C PRO A 18 3.27 -17.68 0.24
N PRO A 19 2.82 -16.75 -0.61
CA PRO A 19 1.74 -15.83 -0.28
C PRO A 19 0.54 -16.57 0.27
N SER A 20 -0.02 -16.10 1.36
CA SER A 20 -1.16 -16.76 1.99
C SER A 20 -2.43 -16.56 1.16
N ARG A 21 -3.17 -17.66 0.92
CA ARG A 21 -4.49 -17.59 0.29
C ARG A 21 -5.64 -17.39 1.28
N GLU A 22 -5.35 -17.55 2.58
CA GLU A 22 -6.35 -17.26 3.61
C GLU A 22 -6.68 -15.76 3.61
N PRO A 23 -7.94 -15.37 3.78
CA PRO A 23 -8.30 -13.97 3.88
C PRO A 23 -7.54 -13.28 5.01
N PHE A 24 -7.23 -12.00 4.81
CA PHE A 24 -6.72 -11.12 5.85
C PHE A 24 -7.75 -10.03 6.11
N LEU A 25 -8.02 -9.77 7.37
CA LEU A 25 -8.96 -8.72 7.81
C LEU A 25 -8.30 -7.89 8.89
N ASP A 26 -8.43 -6.57 8.79
CA ASP A 26 -8.03 -5.64 9.83
C ASP A 26 -8.97 -4.44 9.87
N ASN A 27 -9.71 -4.33 10.96
CA ASN A 27 -10.62 -3.22 11.23
C ASN A 27 -10.03 -2.21 12.21
N PHE A 28 -8.74 -2.32 12.53
CA PHE A 28 -7.99 -1.43 13.42
C PHE A 28 -8.63 -1.16 14.80
N GLU A 29 -9.56 -2.00 15.26
CA GLU A 29 -10.21 -1.87 16.58
C GLU A 29 -9.24 -2.23 17.72
N ARG A 30 -8.22 -1.40 17.89
CA ARG A 30 -7.16 -1.51 18.90
C ARG A 30 -6.51 -0.14 19.15
N GLU A 31 -5.56 -0.07 20.09
CA GLU A 31 -4.87 1.19 20.45
C GLU A 31 -3.51 1.38 19.79
N VAL A 32 -2.93 0.33 19.21
CA VAL A 32 -1.59 0.35 18.59
C VAL A 32 -1.61 -0.28 17.20
N VAL A 33 -0.67 0.09 16.34
CA VAL A 33 -0.58 -0.45 14.97
C VAL A 33 -0.41 -1.98 14.98
N GLY A 34 0.36 -2.51 15.92
CA GLY A 34 0.54 -3.96 16.10
C GLY A 34 1.63 -4.55 15.22
N THR A 35 1.93 -5.85 15.45
CA THR A 35 3.06 -6.57 14.85
C THR A 35 2.81 -7.07 13.45
N SER A 36 1.58 -6.95 12.95
CA SER A 36 1.24 -7.29 11.55
C SER A 36 1.79 -6.27 10.55
N TYR A 37 2.38 -5.18 11.04
CA TYR A 37 2.90 -4.10 10.21
C TYR A 37 4.34 -3.74 10.57
N PHE A 38 5.07 -3.30 9.57
CA PHE A 38 6.41 -2.71 9.66
C PHE A 38 6.34 -1.26 9.17
N ALA A 39 6.60 -0.30 10.06
CA ALA A 39 6.68 1.11 9.71
C ALA A 39 8.09 1.44 9.22
N SER A 40 8.23 1.91 7.98
CA SER A 40 9.52 2.39 7.46
C SER A 40 9.85 3.82 7.92
N GLY A 41 8.87 4.52 8.52
CA GLY A 41 9.02 5.86 9.12
C GLY A 41 7.95 6.13 10.17
N ASP A 42 7.91 7.37 10.63
CA ASP A 42 6.95 7.85 11.62
C ASP A 42 5.61 8.25 10.96
N GLY A 43 4.62 8.62 11.76
CA GLY A 43 3.36 9.17 11.26
C GLY A 43 2.17 8.22 11.29
N TYR A 44 2.38 6.95 11.67
CA TYR A 44 1.32 5.95 11.77
C TYR A 44 0.88 5.68 13.19
N ARG A 45 -0.42 5.70 13.42
CA ARG A 45 -1.04 5.33 14.69
C ARG A 45 -2.49 4.89 14.49
N VAL A 46 -2.99 4.10 15.41
CA VAL A 46 -4.41 3.80 15.48
C VAL A 46 -5.08 4.84 16.39
N VAL A 47 -6.14 5.43 15.89
CA VAL A 47 -6.94 6.44 16.62
C VAL A 47 -8.41 6.16 16.38
N ASN A 48 -9.17 5.97 17.45
CA ASN A 48 -10.62 5.71 17.37
C ASN A 48 -11.00 4.56 16.42
N GLY A 49 -10.25 3.47 16.45
CA GLY A 49 -10.53 2.30 15.63
C GLY A 49 -10.14 2.43 14.15
N ALA A 50 -9.32 3.41 13.76
CA ALA A 50 -8.85 3.55 12.39
C ALA A 50 -7.35 3.82 12.34
N LEU A 51 -6.68 3.41 11.26
CA LEU A 51 -5.28 3.73 10.99
C LEU A 51 -5.16 5.16 10.48
N SER A 52 -4.46 6.00 11.21
CA SER A 52 -4.08 7.35 10.79
C SER A 52 -2.67 7.33 10.19
N ALA A 53 -2.51 7.88 8.99
CA ALA A 53 -1.25 8.18 8.34
C ALA A 53 -1.12 9.69 8.20
N LYS A 54 -0.18 10.29 8.92
CA LYS A 54 0.01 11.75 8.95
C LYS A 54 1.39 12.13 8.45
N GLY A 55 1.46 12.67 7.24
CA GLY A 55 2.70 13.13 6.66
C GLY A 55 3.75 12.03 6.60
N ALA A 56 3.43 10.90 5.98
CA ALA A 56 4.34 9.75 5.91
C ALA A 56 5.54 10.00 4.96
N HIS A 57 5.43 10.97 4.06
CA HIS A 57 6.50 11.37 3.13
C HIS A 57 7.13 10.17 2.40
N ASN A 58 6.27 9.31 1.83
CA ASN A 58 6.70 8.09 1.14
C ASN A 58 7.54 7.12 2.01
N HIS A 59 7.19 7.03 3.29
CA HIS A 59 7.67 5.98 4.19
C HIS A 59 6.51 5.03 4.52
N PRO A 60 6.25 4.02 3.68
CA PRO A 60 5.08 3.17 3.84
C PRO A 60 5.01 2.41 5.16
N LEU A 61 3.78 2.17 5.63
CA LEU A 61 3.49 1.17 6.65
C LEU A 61 3.19 -0.15 5.95
N TRP A 62 4.16 -1.04 5.92
CA TRP A 62 4.06 -2.31 5.23
C TRP A 62 3.33 -3.36 6.06
N LEU A 63 2.35 -4.03 5.46
CA LEU A 63 1.81 -5.28 5.99
C LEU A 63 2.92 -6.35 5.90
N THR A 64 3.27 -7.00 7.02
CA THR A 64 4.34 -8.00 7.07
C THR A 64 3.96 -9.34 6.42
N ARG A 65 2.67 -9.53 6.13
CA ARG A 65 2.14 -10.70 5.44
C ARG A 65 2.17 -10.49 3.92
N ARG A 66 2.67 -11.48 3.20
CA ARG A 66 2.64 -11.50 1.73
C ARG A 66 1.22 -11.66 1.22
N ILE A 67 0.83 -10.86 0.24
CA ILE A 67 -0.48 -10.89 -0.41
C ILE A 67 -0.43 -11.74 -1.69
N PRO A 68 -1.54 -12.38 -2.09
CA PRO A 68 -1.59 -13.12 -3.36
C PRO A 68 -1.36 -12.20 -4.55
N HIS A 69 -0.78 -12.75 -5.62
CA HIS A 69 -0.64 -12.05 -6.89
C HIS A 69 -2.00 -11.65 -7.46
N ASP A 70 -2.90 -12.61 -7.62
CA ASP A 70 -4.29 -12.36 -7.99
C ASP A 70 -5.09 -12.20 -6.70
N ALA A 71 -5.50 -10.97 -6.43
CA ALA A 71 -6.17 -10.60 -5.18
C ALA A 71 -7.23 -9.53 -5.39
N LYS A 72 -8.19 -9.55 -4.49
CA LYS A 72 -9.13 -8.45 -4.24
C LYS A 72 -8.78 -7.83 -2.89
N ILE A 73 -8.57 -6.52 -2.89
CA ILE A 73 -8.26 -5.71 -1.73
C ILE A 73 -9.37 -4.68 -1.56
N GLU A 74 -10.02 -4.66 -0.41
CA GLU A 74 -11.09 -3.74 -0.07
C GLU A 74 -10.70 -2.99 1.20
N LEU A 75 -10.99 -1.70 1.26
CA LEU A 75 -10.74 -0.87 2.44
C LEU A 75 -11.61 0.40 2.40
N ASP A 76 -11.83 0.99 3.55
CA ASP A 76 -12.39 2.33 3.68
C ASP A 76 -11.26 3.33 3.91
N CYS A 77 -11.38 4.52 3.31
CA CYS A 77 -10.37 5.55 3.47
C CYS A 77 -10.96 6.96 3.37
N TRP A 78 -10.28 7.93 3.98
CA TRP A 78 -10.64 9.35 3.88
C TRP A 78 -9.45 10.23 4.16
N SER A 79 -9.54 11.51 3.79
CA SER A 79 -8.59 12.54 4.19
C SER A 79 -9.32 13.65 4.94
N THR A 80 -8.71 14.21 5.97
CA THR A 80 -9.26 15.37 6.69
C THR A 80 -8.91 16.69 6.02
N GLN A 81 -8.08 16.65 4.99
CA GLN A 81 -7.53 17.83 4.32
C GLN A 81 -7.95 17.95 2.86
N PRO A 82 -8.11 19.18 2.33
CA PRO A 82 -8.51 19.40 0.94
C PRO A 82 -7.41 19.07 -0.08
N ARG A 83 -6.20 18.79 0.35
CA ARG A 83 -5.05 18.46 -0.52
C ARG A 83 -5.09 17.04 -1.07
N GLY A 84 -6.00 16.20 -0.58
CA GLY A 84 -6.17 14.84 -1.05
C GLY A 84 -5.05 13.89 -0.61
N ASP A 85 -4.44 13.23 -1.56
CA ASP A 85 -3.28 12.34 -1.42
C ASP A 85 -3.53 11.12 -0.52
N ILE A 86 -4.62 10.40 -0.78
CA ILE A 86 -4.85 9.08 -0.21
C ILE A 86 -4.08 8.09 -1.08
N LYS A 87 -3.09 7.41 -0.49
CA LYS A 87 -2.16 6.55 -1.23
C LYS A 87 -1.97 5.20 -0.55
N ILE A 88 -1.91 4.15 -1.35
CA ILE A 88 -1.43 2.83 -0.95
C ILE A 88 -0.48 2.30 -2.01
N GLU A 89 0.51 1.52 -1.59
CA GLU A 89 1.37 0.76 -2.48
C GLU A 89 0.99 -0.71 -2.43
N LEU A 90 0.82 -1.33 -3.59
CA LEU A 90 0.37 -2.72 -3.73
C LEU A 90 1.37 -3.53 -4.52
N TRP A 91 1.56 -4.78 -4.13
CA TRP A 91 2.54 -5.68 -4.74
C TRP A 91 3.95 -5.06 -4.75
N GLY A 92 4.33 -4.42 -3.64
CA GLY A 92 5.67 -3.91 -3.38
C GLY A 92 6.55 -4.93 -2.64
N ASP A 93 7.72 -4.50 -2.24
CA ASP A 93 8.76 -5.35 -1.64
C ASP A 93 8.66 -5.50 -0.11
N GLY A 94 7.80 -4.72 0.55
CA GLY A 94 7.54 -4.80 1.98
C GLY A 94 8.56 -4.05 2.86
N HIS A 95 9.49 -3.28 2.29
CA HIS A 95 10.52 -2.59 3.06
C HIS A 95 11.04 -1.27 2.49
N SER A 96 10.88 -1.01 1.18
CA SER A 96 11.36 0.22 0.55
C SER A 96 10.61 1.47 1.03
N PHE A 97 11.29 2.60 1.02
CA PHE A 97 10.79 3.92 1.39
C PHE A 97 11.65 5.01 0.74
N ASP A 98 11.21 6.27 0.80
CA ASP A 98 11.97 7.41 0.30
C ASP A 98 12.97 7.91 1.36
N PRO A 99 14.28 7.66 1.23
CA PRO A 99 15.26 8.09 2.21
C PRO A 99 15.58 9.59 2.15
N ASP A 100 15.29 10.24 1.01
CA ASP A 100 15.79 11.60 0.71
C ASP A 100 14.67 12.64 0.53
N GLY A 101 13.40 12.23 0.63
CA GLY A 101 12.26 13.13 0.61
C GLY A 101 11.98 13.81 -0.72
N GLY A 102 11.88 13.07 -1.83
CA GLY A 102 11.45 13.72 -3.06
C GLY A 102 11.64 13.00 -4.39
N SER A 103 12.15 11.78 -4.40
CA SER A 103 12.30 10.99 -5.63
C SER A 103 12.01 9.51 -5.38
N TYR A 104 10.93 9.25 -4.66
CA TYR A 104 10.53 7.89 -4.36
C TYR A 104 10.21 7.12 -5.65
N MET A 105 10.84 5.97 -5.75
CA MET A 105 10.50 4.96 -6.74
C MET A 105 9.88 3.80 -5.98
N ALA A 106 8.57 3.68 -6.07
CA ALA A 106 7.86 2.58 -5.43
C ALA A 106 8.33 1.23 -5.98
N SER A 107 8.39 0.24 -5.13
CA SER A 107 8.72 -1.13 -5.52
C SER A 107 7.53 -1.87 -6.15
N GLY A 108 6.32 -1.36 -5.98
CA GLY A 108 5.06 -1.89 -6.42
C GLY A 108 4.25 -0.97 -7.32
N TYR A 109 2.94 -1.11 -7.27
CA TYR A 109 1.99 -0.19 -7.91
C TYR A 109 1.48 0.80 -6.88
N GLU A 110 1.56 2.08 -7.19
CA GLU A 110 0.96 3.13 -6.38
C GLU A 110 -0.46 3.43 -6.84
N ILE A 111 -1.40 3.41 -5.91
CA ILE A 111 -2.80 3.77 -6.09
C ILE A 111 -3.00 5.08 -5.35
N ILE A 112 -3.17 6.17 -6.11
CA ILE A 112 -3.18 7.54 -5.56
C ILE A 112 -4.50 8.23 -5.90
N PHE A 113 -5.26 8.65 -4.88
CA PHE A 113 -6.46 9.45 -5.05
C PHE A 113 -6.23 10.89 -4.59
N GLY A 114 -6.34 11.82 -5.54
CA GLY A 114 -6.16 13.24 -5.27
C GLY A 114 -4.73 13.65 -4.96
N GLY A 115 -3.74 13.03 -5.56
CA GLY A 115 -2.35 13.48 -5.50
C GLY A 115 -2.15 14.87 -6.13
N TRP A 116 -0.93 15.43 -6.00
CA TRP A 116 -0.55 16.74 -6.55
C TRP A 116 -1.54 17.85 -6.18
N PHE A 117 -1.72 18.04 -4.87
CA PHE A 117 -2.68 19.02 -4.33
C PHE A 117 -4.13 18.74 -4.79
N ASN A 118 -4.53 17.49 -4.80
CA ASN A 118 -5.88 17.05 -5.16
C ASN A 118 -6.25 17.37 -6.62
N THR A 119 -5.29 17.23 -7.54
CA THR A 119 -5.51 17.54 -8.95
C THR A 119 -5.57 16.31 -9.87
N LYS A 120 -4.93 15.21 -9.44
CA LYS A 120 -4.80 13.99 -10.24
C LYS A 120 -4.93 12.74 -9.39
N SER A 121 -5.55 11.71 -9.92
CA SER A 121 -5.58 10.36 -9.34
C SER A 121 -5.02 9.38 -10.34
N GLU A 122 -4.28 8.35 -9.88
CA GLU A 122 -3.59 7.45 -10.81
C GLU A 122 -3.32 6.05 -10.26
N ILE A 123 -3.02 5.15 -11.18
CA ILE A 123 -2.32 3.90 -10.94
C ILE A 123 -0.96 4.02 -11.62
N ALA A 124 0.10 4.09 -10.83
CA ALA A 124 1.48 4.13 -11.33
C ALA A 124 2.18 2.79 -11.08
N ARG A 125 3.09 2.41 -11.98
CA ARG A 125 3.99 1.28 -11.83
C ARG A 125 5.37 1.80 -11.42
N GLY A 126 5.68 1.76 -10.14
CA GLY A 126 6.94 2.25 -9.58
C GLY A 126 7.01 3.78 -9.52
N ASP A 127 7.22 4.45 -10.62
CA ASP A 127 7.39 5.91 -10.67
C ASP A 127 6.05 6.64 -10.86
N GLU A 128 5.57 7.32 -9.82
CA GLU A 128 4.35 8.15 -9.87
C GLU A 128 4.48 9.38 -10.79
N HIS A 129 5.70 9.73 -11.20
CA HIS A 129 5.98 10.82 -12.13
C HIS A 129 6.20 10.37 -13.57
N ALA A 130 6.11 9.07 -13.85
CA ALA A 130 6.25 8.54 -15.20
C ALA A 130 5.18 9.10 -16.15
N LYS A 131 5.50 9.14 -17.45
CA LYS A 131 4.59 9.72 -18.46
C LYS A 131 3.45 8.80 -18.88
N ASP A 132 3.60 7.50 -18.63
CA ASP A 132 2.69 6.43 -19.03
C ASP A 132 1.77 5.92 -17.94
N VAL A 133 1.68 6.62 -16.81
CA VAL A 133 0.73 6.30 -15.75
C VAL A 133 -0.71 6.44 -16.21
N VAL A 134 -1.56 5.52 -15.79
CA VAL A 134 -3.00 5.62 -16.00
C VAL A 134 -3.58 6.59 -15.00
N ASN A 135 -4.17 7.69 -15.46
CA ASN A 135 -4.65 8.74 -14.56
C ASN A 135 -5.98 9.34 -14.98
N ARG A 136 -6.60 10.10 -14.05
CA ARG A 136 -7.76 10.96 -14.28
C ARG A 136 -7.73 12.18 -13.36
N THR A 137 -8.41 13.26 -13.78
CA THR A 137 -8.39 14.58 -13.12
C THR A 137 -9.77 15.12 -12.75
N ASP A 138 -10.83 14.40 -13.07
CA ASP A 138 -12.22 14.85 -12.95
C ASP A 138 -12.86 14.56 -11.58
N LYS A 139 -12.22 13.77 -10.73
CA LYS A 139 -12.70 13.47 -9.38
C LYS A 139 -11.67 13.90 -8.33
N LYS A 140 -12.15 14.50 -7.25
CA LYS A 140 -11.32 15.02 -6.17
C LYS A 140 -11.70 14.40 -4.84
N VAL A 141 -10.73 14.31 -3.94
CA VAL A 141 -10.98 14.00 -2.53
C VAL A 141 -11.72 15.16 -1.90
N VAL A 142 -12.83 14.88 -1.22
CA VAL A 142 -13.57 15.83 -0.40
C VAL A 142 -13.19 15.61 1.06
N PRO A 143 -12.76 16.64 1.81
CA PRO A 143 -12.39 16.48 3.21
C PRO A 143 -13.48 15.82 4.04
N ASN A 144 -13.09 14.84 4.86
CA ASN A 144 -13.95 14.05 5.73
C ASN A 144 -15.02 13.19 5.03
N GLN A 145 -15.00 13.10 3.70
CA GLN A 145 -15.79 12.12 2.98
C GLN A 145 -15.10 10.77 3.06
N HIS A 146 -15.83 9.75 3.50
CA HIS A 146 -15.38 8.36 3.49
C HIS A 146 -15.62 7.78 2.11
N TYR A 147 -14.64 7.02 1.64
CA TYR A 147 -14.65 6.32 0.36
C TYR A 147 -14.44 4.85 0.60
N HIS A 148 -15.21 4.01 -0.06
CA HIS A 148 -14.94 2.58 -0.11
C HIS A 148 -14.13 2.27 -1.36
N TRP A 149 -12.95 1.68 -1.19
CA TRP A 149 -12.10 1.24 -2.28
C TRP A 149 -12.16 -0.26 -2.46
N ARG A 150 -12.12 -0.69 -3.71
CA ARG A 150 -11.83 -2.06 -4.09
C ARG A 150 -10.80 -2.06 -5.21
N ILE A 151 -9.70 -2.76 -4.98
CA ILE A 151 -8.66 -2.98 -5.97
C ILE A 151 -8.63 -4.47 -6.29
N GLU A 152 -8.74 -4.81 -7.57
CA GLU A 152 -8.67 -6.19 -8.07
C GLU A 152 -7.50 -6.32 -9.01
N ARG A 153 -6.63 -7.30 -8.77
CA ARG A 153 -5.62 -7.72 -9.73
C ARG A 153 -5.93 -9.12 -10.23
N LYS A 154 -5.87 -9.29 -11.56
CA LYS A 154 -6.01 -10.58 -12.23
C LYS A 154 -5.00 -10.65 -13.37
N GLY A 155 -3.94 -11.43 -13.16
CA GLY A 155 -2.76 -11.41 -14.03
C GLY A 155 -2.19 -10.00 -14.16
N LYS A 156 -2.16 -9.48 -15.36
CA LYS A 156 -1.62 -8.15 -15.68
C LYS A 156 -2.63 -6.99 -15.55
N ILE A 157 -3.89 -7.27 -15.24
CA ILE A 157 -4.94 -6.24 -15.17
C ILE A 157 -5.18 -5.86 -13.72
N ILE A 158 -5.07 -4.57 -13.43
CA ILE A 158 -5.41 -3.96 -12.15
C ILE A 158 -6.61 -3.06 -12.36
N LYS A 159 -7.68 -3.28 -11.59
CA LYS A 159 -8.88 -2.43 -11.58
C LYS A 159 -9.04 -1.81 -10.21
N TRP A 160 -9.26 -0.53 -10.20
CA TRP A 160 -9.53 0.22 -8.97
C TRP A 160 -10.93 0.84 -9.03
N PHE A 161 -11.71 0.62 -7.99
CA PHE A 161 -13.07 1.11 -7.83
C PHE A 161 -13.13 2.02 -6.60
N ILE A 162 -13.93 3.07 -6.67
CA ILE A 162 -14.25 3.98 -5.56
C ILE A 162 -15.76 4.13 -5.50
N ASP A 163 -16.39 3.65 -4.42
CA ASP A 163 -17.83 3.69 -4.13
C ASP A 163 -18.71 2.97 -5.16
N ASP A 164 -18.57 3.23 -6.45
CA ASP A 164 -19.21 2.45 -7.51
C ASP A 164 -18.42 1.16 -7.79
N MET A 165 -18.97 0.05 -7.30
CA MET A 165 -18.35 -1.28 -7.46
C MET A 165 -18.68 -1.97 -8.79
N THR A 166 -19.36 -1.29 -9.70
CA THR A 166 -19.73 -1.84 -11.02
C THR A 166 -18.79 -1.41 -12.14
N SER A 167 -18.33 -0.15 -12.09
CA SER A 167 -17.44 0.43 -13.08
C SER A 167 -16.12 0.85 -12.44
N PRO A 168 -14.96 0.42 -12.97
CA PRO A 168 -13.70 0.81 -12.39
C PRO A 168 -13.47 2.32 -12.51
N PHE A 169 -13.00 2.92 -11.41
CA PHE A 169 -12.53 4.29 -11.39
C PHE A 169 -11.32 4.48 -12.31
N LEU A 170 -10.36 3.55 -12.23
CA LEU A 170 -9.22 3.41 -13.14
C LEU A 170 -8.93 1.92 -13.43
N GLN A 171 -8.33 1.65 -14.57
CA GLN A 171 -7.84 0.32 -14.93
C GLN A 171 -6.48 0.43 -15.61
N LEU A 172 -5.51 -0.33 -15.12
CA LEU A 172 -4.21 -0.55 -15.75
C LEU A 172 -4.17 -1.94 -16.40
N ASP A 173 -3.78 -2.01 -17.67
CA ASP A 173 -3.36 -3.24 -18.36
C ASP A 173 -1.84 -3.18 -18.52
N ASP A 174 -1.12 -3.74 -17.54
CA ASP A 174 0.34 -3.70 -17.49
C ASP A 174 0.92 -4.72 -18.45
N LYS A 175 1.74 -4.28 -19.42
CA LYS A 175 2.35 -5.15 -20.43
C LYS A 175 3.54 -5.94 -19.88
N ASP A 176 4.10 -5.48 -18.76
CA ASP A 176 5.24 -6.08 -18.07
C ASP A 176 4.96 -6.12 -16.56
N PRO A 177 4.02 -6.99 -16.12
CA PRO A 177 3.52 -6.94 -14.75
C PRO A 177 4.59 -7.28 -13.72
N LEU A 178 4.54 -6.60 -12.57
CA LEU A 178 5.39 -6.89 -11.43
C LEU A 178 5.02 -8.23 -10.82
N GLU A 179 5.96 -9.18 -10.77
CA GLU A 179 5.71 -10.56 -10.33
C GLU A 179 6.88 -11.13 -9.50
N GLY A 180 6.54 -12.11 -8.66
CA GLY A 180 7.53 -12.87 -7.90
C GLY A 180 8.07 -12.15 -6.67
N PRO A 181 9.20 -12.61 -6.13
CA PRO A 181 9.81 -12.06 -4.93
C PRO A 181 10.08 -10.55 -5.05
N GLY A 182 9.70 -9.79 -4.01
CA GLY A 182 9.79 -8.33 -4.02
C GLY A 182 8.53 -7.62 -4.55
N HIS A 183 7.49 -8.38 -4.96
CA HIS A 183 6.23 -7.83 -5.46
C HIS A 183 5.03 -8.55 -4.82
N GLU A 184 5.00 -8.56 -3.45
CA GLU A 184 4.04 -9.39 -2.71
C GLU A 184 3.48 -8.72 -1.45
N TYR A 185 3.69 -7.40 -1.27
CA TYR A 185 3.28 -6.71 -0.05
C TYR A 185 2.36 -5.53 -0.33
N LEU A 186 1.63 -5.12 0.71
CA LEU A 186 0.79 -3.92 0.74
C LEU A 186 1.41 -2.93 1.72
N GLY A 187 1.50 -1.66 1.33
CA GLY A 187 1.89 -0.54 2.17
C GLY A 187 0.84 0.57 2.18
N PHE A 188 0.45 1.05 3.35
CA PHE A 188 -0.26 2.32 3.46
C PHE A 188 0.74 3.45 3.34
N ASN A 189 0.39 4.51 2.60
CA ASN A 189 1.31 5.60 2.32
C ASN A 189 0.56 6.94 2.18
N ASN A 190 1.27 8.04 2.19
CA ASN A 190 0.88 9.36 1.71
C ASN A 190 2.13 10.27 1.61
N TRP A 191 1.93 11.50 1.18
CA TRP A 191 2.97 12.53 1.22
C TRP A 191 2.82 13.41 2.47
N GLU A 192 2.10 14.52 2.40
CA GLU A 192 2.04 15.52 3.48
C GLU A 192 0.67 15.60 4.19
N THR A 193 -0.30 14.79 3.78
CA THR A 193 -1.67 14.93 4.26
C THR A 193 -1.99 14.07 5.48
N ASP A 194 -3.17 14.27 6.06
CA ASP A 194 -3.74 13.41 7.09
C ASP A 194 -4.74 12.47 6.42
N THR A 195 -4.32 11.24 6.18
CA THR A 195 -5.16 10.18 5.60
C THR A 195 -5.48 9.12 6.63
N TRP A 196 -6.59 8.44 6.41
CA TRP A 196 -7.11 7.45 7.31
C TRP A 196 -7.54 6.22 6.53
N PHE A 197 -7.37 5.06 7.15
CA PHE A 197 -7.73 3.78 6.56
C PHE A 197 -8.42 2.90 7.61
N ASP A 198 -9.38 2.11 7.14
CA ASP A 198 -10.14 1.19 7.97
C ASP A 198 -10.62 -0.01 7.15
N ASN A 199 -11.12 -1.04 7.84
CA ASN A 199 -11.80 -2.18 7.24
C ASN A 199 -11.03 -2.86 6.11
N LEU A 200 -9.71 -3.02 6.25
CA LEU A 200 -8.89 -3.71 5.27
C LEU A 200 -9.29 -5.18 5.15
N VAL A 201 -9.63 -5.61 3.93
CA VAL A 201 -9.91 -7.00 3.59
C VAL A 201 -9.09 -7.40 2.37
N ILE A 202 -8.33 -8.48 2.47
CA ILE A 202 -7.54 -9.04 1.36
C ILE A 202 -8.00 -10.48 1.12
N THR A 203 -8.43 -10.79 -0.11
CA THR A 203 -8.84 -12.13 -0.53
C THR A 203 -8.13 -12.54 -1.81
N ALA A 204 -7.72 -13.81 -1.91
CA ALA A 204 -7.23 -14.38 -3.17
C ALA A 204 -8.38 -14.50 -4.19
N LEU A 205 -8.08 -14.28 -5.48
CA LEU A 205 -9.00 -14.45 -6.61
C LEU A 205 -8.75 -15.77 -7.36
#